data_499bd894488af5280b466d5e49918b48
#
_entry.id   499bd894488af5280b466d5e49918b48
#
_cell.length_a   1.000
_cell.length_b   1.000
_cell.length_c   1.000
_cell.angle_alpha   90.00
_cell.angle_beta   90.00
_cell.angle_gamma   90.00
#
_symmetry.space_group_name_H-M   'P 1'
#
loop_
_entity.id
_entity.type
_entity.pdbx_description
1 polymer ?
#
loop_
_entity_poly.entity_id
_entity_poly.type
_entity_poly.pdbx_seq_one_letter_code
_entity_poly.pdbx_strand_id
1 'polypeptide(L)'
;MAKQTIIVMSDSHGDSLIVEEIRNRYLGKVDAIFHDGDSELRPECPLWEGIHVVRGNMDFYIDYPERLVIQLGPTKIIQTHGHLFDINFNFQKLDFWAQEEDADICLYGHLHVPNAWMEGKTLFLNPGSISQPRGTIRECLYARVEIDDSYFKVDFLTRDHEVYPGLSKEFAR
;
A
#
# COMPACT_ATOMS: atom_id res chain seq x y z
N MET A 1 17.71 12.57 -7.27
CA MET A 1 17.92 11.50 -6.27
C MET A 1 18.07 10.14 -6.96
N ALA A 2 18.60 9.14 -6.27
CA ALA A 2 18.54 7.78 -6.79
C ALA A 2 17.08 7.32 -6.87
N LYS A 3 16.73 6.61 -7.93
CA LYS A 3 15.40 6.01 -8.10
C LYS A 3 15.10 5.02 -6.98
N GLN A 4 13.92 5.13 -6.40
CA GLN A 4 13.47 4.23 -5.33
C GLN A 4 12.33 3.35 -5.84
N THR A 5 12.19 2.18 -5.24
CA THR A 5 11.10 1.24 -5.55
C THR A 5 10.47 0.76 -4.25
N ILE A 6 9.16 0.83 -4.17
CA ILE A 6 8.40 0.26 -3.05
C ILE A 6 7.39 -0.77 -3.56
N ILE A 7 7.09 -1.74 -2.70
CA ILE A 7 6.04 -2.75 -2.92
C ILE A 7 4.95 -2.52 -1.87
N VAL A 8 3.70 -2.56 -2.32
CA VAL A 8 2.53 -2.32 -1.47
C VAL A 8 1.52 -3.44 -1.68
N MET A 9 1.16 -4.13 -0.62
CA MET A 9 0.08 -5.13 -0.60
C MET A 9 -0.93 -4.77 0.50
N SER A 10 -2.11 -5.36 0.47
CA SER A 10 -3.16 -5.12 1.46
C SER A 10 -4.20 -6.22 1.47
N ASP A 11 -4.93 -6.30 2.58
CA ASP A 11 -6.16 -7.09 2.67
C ASP A 11 -5.93 -8.56 2.28
N SER A 12 -4.95 -9.19 2.91
CA SER A 12 -4.59 -10.60 2.68
C SER A 12 -5.48 -11.59 3.44
N HIS A 13 -6.22 -11.12 4.45
CA HIS A 13 -7.26 -11.88 5.15
C HIS A 13 -6.85 -13.33 5.50
N GLY A 14 -5.72 -13.47 6.21
CA GLY A 14 -5.22 -14.76 6.68
C GLY A 14 -4.37 -15.54 5.69
N ASP A 15 -4.24 -15.07 4.44
CA ASP A 15 -3.38 -15.72 3.44
C ASP A 15 -1.91 -15.37 3.68
N SER A 16 -1.30 -16.05 4.64
CA SER A 16 0.11 -15.87 4.99
C SER A 16 1.06 -16.30 3.88
N LEU A 17 0.65 -17.24 3.04
CA LEU A 17 1.51 -17.77 1.96
C LEU A 17 1.82 -16.72 0.91
N ILE A 18 0.82 -15.93 0.51
CA ILE A 18 1.07 -14.87 -0.48
C ILE A 18 1.89 -13.72 0.12
N VAL A 19 1.70 -13.40 1.40
CA VAL A 19 2.52 -12.41 2.10
C VAL A 19 3.98 -12.86 2.13
N GLU A 20 4.21 -14.13 2.48
CA GLU A 20 5.56 -14.73 2.49
C GLU A 20 6.20 -14.71 1.09
N GLU A 21 5.44 -15.09 0.07
CA GLU A 21 5.92 -15.12 -1.31
C GLU A 21 6.36 -13.73 -1.81
N ILE A 22 5.53 -12.71 -1.57
CA ILE A 22 5.86 -11.32 -1.92
C ILE A 22 7.08 -10.84 -1.13
N ARG A 23 7.09 -11.09 0.18
CA ARG A 23 8.23 -10.73 1.03
C ARG A 23 9.53 -11.34 0.52
N ASN A 24 9.54 -12.65 0.28
CA ASN A 24 10.74 -13.36 -0.16
C ASN A 24 11.22 -12.91 -1.54
N ARG A 25 10.28 -12.49 -2.38
CA ARG A 25 10.61 -12.00 -3.72
C ARG A 25 11.33 -10.65 -3.68
N TYR A 26 10.95 -9.76 -2.76
CA TYR A 26 11.37 -8.35 -2.79
C TYR A 26 12.27 -7.92 -1.63
N LEU A 27 12.30 -8.66 -0.52
CA LEU A 27 13.10 -8.28 0.64
C LEU A 27 14.58 -8.14 0.27
N GLY A 28 15.16 -6.98 0.60
CA GLY A 28 16.54 -6.65 0.26
C GLY A 28 16.78 -6.25 -1.21
N LYS A 29 15.72 -6.22 -2.03
CA LYS A 29 15.80 -5.85 -3.46
C LYS A 29 15.06 -4.56 -3.80
N VAL A 30 14.22 -4.08 -2.89
CA VAL A 30 13.48 -2.83 -2.99
C VAL A 30 13.72 -1.99 -1.75
N ASP A 31 13.37 -0.71 -1.81
CA ASP A 31 13.65 0.23 -0.72
C ASP A 31 12.71 0.07 0.47
N ALA A 32 11.46 -0.33 0.23
CA ALA A 32 10.50 -0.64 1.30
C ALA A 32 9.37 -1.55 0.81
N ILE A 33 8.79 -2.31 1.76
CA ILE A 33 7.62 -3.16 1.56
C ILE A 33 6.55 -2.75 2.58
N PHE A 34 5.31 -2.62 2.13
CA PHE A 34 4.16 -2.17 2.93
C PHE A 34 3.02 -3.18 2.85
N HIS A 35 2.33 -3.34 3.99
CA HIS A 35 1.05 -4.05 4.07
C HIS A 35 0.04 -3.11 4.75
N ASP A 36 -1.02 -2.74 4.04
CA ASP A 36 -1.95 -1.69 4.47
C ASP A 36 -3.09 -2.19 5.38
N GLY A 37 -2.92 -3.33 6.04
CA GLY A 37 -3.84 -3.84 7.04
C GLY A 37 -4.78 -4.94 6.56
N ASP A 38 -5.57 -5.47 7.49
CA ASP A 38 -6.41 -6.65 7.32
C ASP A 38 -5.60 -7.88 6.87
N SER A 39 -4.49 -8.10 7.56
CA SER A 39 -3.70 -9.33 7.38
C SER A 39 -4.32 -10.51 8.14
N GLU A 40 -4.99 -10.22 9.27
CA GLU A 40 -5.50 -11.20 10.23
C GLU A 40 -4.40 -12.13 10.80
N LEU A 41 -3.14 -11.71 10.66
CA LEU A 41 -1.99 -12.38 11.26
C LEU A 41 -1.64 -11.72 12.60
N ARG A 42 -0.88 -12.41 13.42
CA ARG A 42 -0.42 -11.86 14.70
C ARG A 42 0.68 -10.82 14.47
N PRO A 43 0.74 -9.75 15.30
CA PRO A 43 1.78 -8.71 15.20
C PRO A 43 3.21 -9.24 15.34
N GLU A 44 3.40 -10.28 16.15
CA GLU A 44 4.69 -10.94 16.36
C GLU A 44 5.07 -11.95 15.27
N CYS A 45 4.27 -12.09 14.22
CA CYS A 45 4.55 -12.99 13.12
C CYS A 45 5.90 -12.62 12.45
N PRO A 46 6.82 -13.58 12.28
CA PRO A 46 8.13 -13.31 11.67
C PRO A 46 8.07 -12.75 10.24
N LEU A 47 6.95 -12.92 9.55
CA LEU A 47 6.75 -12.37 8.20
C LEU A 47 6.81 -10.84 8.17
N TRP A 48 6.55 -10.17 9.31
CA TRP A 48 6.58 -8.70 9.38
C TRP A 48 7.98 -8.10 9.43
N GLU A 49 9.00 -8.90 9.63
CA GLU A 49 10.37 -8.41 9.56
C GLU A 49 10.66 -7.84 8.16
N GLY A 50 10.98 -6.55 8.10
CA GLY A 50 11.23 -5.83 6.86
C GLY A 50 9.97 -5.34 6.12
N ILE A 51 8.78 -5.45 6.74
CA ILE A 51 7.52 -4.94 6.20
C ILE A 51 6.92 -3.91 7.15
N HIS A 52 6.55 -2.74 6.61
CA HIS A 52 5.73 -1.77 7.34
C HIS A 52 4.28 -2.21 7.28
N VAL A 53 3.69 -2.51 8.43
CA VAL A 53 2.31 -3.02 8.52
C VAL A 53 1.47 -2.18 9.47
N VAL A 54 0.23 -1.91 9.09
CA VAL A 54 -0.76 -1.20 9.89
C VAL A 54 -1.95 -2.09 10.24
N ARG A 55 -2.72 -1.66 11.23
CA ARG A 55 -3.94 -2.33 11.68
C ARG A 55 -5.11 -2.02 10.76
N GLY A 56 -5.78 -3.06 10.26
CA GLY A 56 -7.08 -2.95 9.61
C GLY A 56 -8.25 -3.20 10.57
N ASN A 57 -9.48 -3.04 10.08
CA ASN A 57 -10.69 -3.27 10.88
C ASN A 57 -10.93 -4.75 11.23
N MET A 58 -10.34 -5.67 10.49
CA MET A 58 -10.39 -7.12 10.77
C MET A 58 -9.19 -7.62 11.59
N ASP A 59 -8.27 -6.74 11.95
CA ASP A 59 -7.14 -7.06 12.81
C ASP A 59 -7.50 -6.79 14.27
N PHE A 60 -7.67 -7.85 15.05
CA PHE A 60 -8.12 -7.73 16.45
C PHE A 60 -6.99 -7.44 17.44
N TYR A 61 -5.74 -7.39 16.98
CA TYR A 61 -4.56 -7.12 17.81
C TYR A 61 -4.26 -5.63 17.89
N ILE A 62 -4.30 -5.07 19.08
CA ILE A 62 -4.04 -3.64 19.34
C ILE A 62 -2.58 -3.23 19.15
N ASP A 63 -1.66 -4.18 19.09
CA ASP A 63 -0.23 -3.92 18.94
C ASP A 63 0.15 -3.45 17.53
N TYR A 64 -0.72 -3.61 16.54
CA TYR A 64 -0.52 -3.00 15.22
C TYR A 64 -0.75 -1.49 15.29
N PRO A 65 0.15 -0.67 14.73
CA PRO A 65 -0.11 0.76 14.58
C PRO A 65 -1.26 1.00 13.60
N GLU A 66 -2.08 1.99 13.89
CA GLU A 66 -3.19 2.40 13.00
C GLU A 66 -2.71 3.32 11.87
N ARG A 67 -1.60 4.02 12.11
CA ARG A 67 -0.98 4.99 11.19
C ARG A 67 0.53 4.88 11.26
N LEU A 68 1.19 5.02 10.13
CA LEU A 68 2.65 5.15 10.06
C LEU A 68 3.02 6.35 9.20
N VAL A 69 4.09 7.02 9.59
CA VAL A 69 4.76 8.05 8.79
C VAL A 69 6.18 7.59 8.57
N ILE A 70 6.55 7.35 7.33
CA ILE A 70 7.84 6.76 6.95
C ILE A 70 8.60 7.78 6.10
N GLN A 71 9.81 8.10 6.51
CA GLN A 71 10.72 8.91 5.69
C GLN A 71 11.65 7.98 4.91
N LEU A 72 11.46 7.91 3.59
CA LEU A 72 12.27 7.11 2.68
C LEU A 72 13.14 8.05 1.84
N GLY A 73 14.35 8.36 2.35
CA GLY A 73 15.18 9.40 1.76
C GLY A 73 14.42 10.74 1.71
N PRO A 74 14.28 11.39 0.55
CA PRO A 74 13.53 12.65 0.43
C PRO A 74 12.01 12.45 0.36
N THR A 75 11.51 11.21 0.24
CA THR A 75 10.09 10.92 0.04
C THR A 75 9.41 10.61 1.38
N LYS A 76 8.35 11.33 1.71
CA LYS A 76 7.54 11.07 2.89
C LYS A 76 6.32 10.24 2.52
N ILE A 77 6.18 9.08 3.14
CA ILE A 77 5.09 8.13 2.90
C ILE A 77 4.26 8.03 4.17
N ILE A 78 2.95 8.22 4.05
CA ILE A 78 2.00 7.91 5.12
C ILE A 78 1.23 6.65 4.76
N GLN A 79 0.92 5.87 5.79
CA GLN A 79 0.27 4.58 5.64
C GLN A 79 -0.84 4.39 6.68
N THR A 80 -2.00 3.97 6.25
CA THR A 80 -3.13 3.57 7.10
C THR A 80 -3.98 2.54 6.36
N HIS A 81 -4.85 1.84 7.08
CA HIS A 81 -5.82 0.96 6.40
C HIS A 81 -6.93 1.77 5.73
N GLY A 82 -7.40 2.83 6.37
CA GLY A 82 -8.40 3.76 5.83
C GLY A 82 -9.76 3.71 6.53
N HIS A 83 -10.10 2.62 7.24
CA HIS A 83 -11.40 2.48 7.91
C HIS A 83 -11.67 3.58 8.96
N LEU A 84 -10.61 4.18 9.54
CA LEU A 84 -10.73 5.27 10.51
C LEU A 84 -10.87 6.65 9.85
N PHE A 85 -10.81 6.73 8.55
CA PHE A 85 -10.86 7.96 7.76
C PHE A 85 -12.15 8.09 6.93
N ASP A 86 -13.16 7.27 7.17
CA ASP A 86 -14.46 7.28 6.48
C ASP A 86 -14.35 7.19 4.94
N ILE A 87 -13.36 6.47 4.43
CA ILE A 87 -13.09 6.40 2.98
C ILE A 87 -14.18 5.69 2.17
N ASN A 88 -15.12 4.99 2.84
CA ASN A 88 -16.32 4.45 2.19
C ASN A 88 -17.25 5.55 1.67
N PHE A 89 -17.11 6.78 2.19
CA PHE A 89 -17.93 7.93 1.81
C PHE A 89 -17.17 8.91 0.91
N ASN A 90 -15.97 9.34 1.37
CA ASN A 90 -15.09 10.22 0.61
C ASN A 90 -13.67 10.17 1.19
N PHE A 91 -12.72 10.83 0.54
CA PHE A 91 -11.31 10.85 0.93
C PHE A 91 -10.89 12.12 1.66
N GLN A 92 -11.81 12.97 2.06
CA GLN A 92 -11.50 14.29 2.63
C GLN A 92 -10.66 14.21 3.91
N LYS A 93 -11.00 13.30 4.83
CA LYS A 93 -10.22 13.12 6.07
C LYS A 93 -8.82 12.58 5.81
N LEU A 94 -8.71 11.66 4.86
CA LEU A 94 -7.43 11.10 4.47
C LEU A 94 -6.54 12.15 3.79
N ASP A 95 -7.12 12.97 2.93
CA ASP A 95 -6.43 14.09 2.27
C ASP A 95 -5.98 15.15 3.30
N PHE A 96 -6.78 15.48 4.28
CA PHE A 96 -6.37 16.39 5.36
C PHE A 96 -5.16 15.86 6.11
N TRP A 97 -5.12 14.58 6.45
CA TRP A 97 -3.96 14.00 7.08
C TRP A 97 -2.73 14.03 6.17
N ALA A 98 -2.90 13.74 4.89
CA ALA A 98 -1.81 13.82 3.91
C ALA A 98 -1.22 15.23 3.82
N GLN A 99 -2.08 16.27 3.82
CA GLN A 99 -1.65 17.67 3.82
C GLN A 99 -0.97 18.06 5.14
N GLU A 100 -1.52 17.65 6.29
CA GLU A 100 -0.94 17.90 7.61
C GLU A 100 0.48 17.33 7.72
N GLU A 101 0.71 16.14 7.19
CA GLU A 101 2.02 15.49 7.16
C GLU A 101 2.92 15.98 6.04
N ASP A 102 2.41 16.79 5.12
CA ASP A 102 3.13 17.17 3.88
C ASP A 102 3.64 15.93 3.12
N ALA A 103 2.78 14.93 2.97
CA ALA A 103 3.13 13.63 2.42
C ALA A 103 3.29 13.66 0.88
N ASP A 104 4.22 12.88 0.39
CA ASP A 104 4.39 12.64 -1.05
C ASP A 104 3.55 11.45 -1.52
N ILE A 105 3.38 10.44 -0.65
CA ILE A 105 2.58 9.24 -0.95
C ILE A 105 1.69 8.92 0.25
N CYS A 106 0.42 8.60 -0.03
CA CYS A 106 -0.55 8.09 0.93
C CYS A 106 -0.99 6.68 0.53
N LEU A 107 -0.62 5.68 1.33
CA LEU A 107 -0.99 4.28 1.13
C LEU A 107 -2.21 3.93 1.98
N TYR A 108 -3.19 3.27 1.38
CA TYR A 108 -4.38 2.79 2.08
C TYR A 108 -4.92 1.51 1.44
N GLY A 109 -5.82 0.81 2.14
CA GLY A 109 -6.48 -0.41 1.67
C GLY A 109 -7.99 -0.37 1.88
N HIS A 110 -8.54 -1.35 2.56
CA HIS A 110 -9.94 -1.44 3.02
C HIS A 110 -10.99 -1.65 1.92
N LEU A 111 -10.91 -0.95 0.80
CA LEU A 111 -11.92 -0.99 -0.26
C LEU A 111 -11.76 -2.21 -1.19
N HIS A 112 -10.61 -2.88 -1.16
CA HIS A 112 -10.28 -4.02 -2.03
C HIS A 112 -10.34 -3.70 -3.54
N VAL A 113 -10.17 -2.43 -3.90
CA VAL A 113 -10.22 -1.95 -5.29
C VAL A 113 -8.92 -1.22 -5.61
N PRO A 114 -8.15 -1.68 -6.60
CA PRO A 114 -6.91 -1.01 -6.98
C PRO A 114 -7.22 0.38 -7.54
N ASN A 115 -6.50 1.39 -7.04
CA ASN A 115 -6.63 2.75 -7.53
C ASN A 115 -5.37 3.58 -7.23
N ALA A 116 -5.02 4.48 -8.15
CA ALA A 116 -3.94 5.43 -7.98
C ALA A 116 -4.34 6.77 -8.60
N TRP A 117 -4.17 7.87 -7.85
CA TRP A 117 -4.43 9.23 -8.33
C TRP A 117 -3.60 10.25 -7.56
N MET A 118 -3.47 11.44 -8.13
CA MET A 118 -2.84 12.57 -7.45
C MET A 118 -3.90 13.51 -6.87
N GLU A 119 -3.70 13.89 -5.61
CA GLU A 119 -4.39 15.03 -5.00
C GLU A 119 -3.33 16.03 -4.56
N GLY A 120 -3.28 17.21 -5.20
CA GLY A 120 -2.15 18.11 -5.04
C GLY A 120 -0.83 17.44 -5.41
N LYS A 121 0.13 17.45 -4.49
CA LYS A 121 1.43 16.77 -4.69
C LYS A 121 1.43 15.30 -4.24
N THR A 122 0.37 14.84 -3.58
CA THR A 122 0.35 13.52 -2.95
C THR A 122 -0.22 12.46 -3.88
N LEU A 123 0.54 11.39 -4.08
CA LEU A 123 0.05 10.16 -4.71
C LEU A 123 -0.76 9.36 -3.70
N PHE A 124 -2.05 9.13 -3.98
CA PHE A 124 -2.90 8.20 -3.24
C PHE A 124 -2.92 6.86 -3.93
N LEU A 125 -2.64 5.78 -3.18
CA LEU A 125 -2.53 4.43 -3.73
C LEU A 125 -3.25 3.42 -2.86
N ASN A 126 -4.19 2.69 -3.47
CA ASN A 126 -4.74 1.45 -2.97
C ASN A 126 -4.23 0.31 -3.86
N PRO A 127 -3.50 -0.68 -3.33
CA PRO A 127 -2.98 -1.77 -4.16
C PRO A 127 -4.07 -2.77 -4.59
N GLY A 128 -5.29 -2.62 -4.09
CA GLY A 128 -6.32 -3.65 -4.14
C GLY A 128 -6.12 -4.69 -3.05
N SER A 129 -6.94 -5.74 -3.06
CA SER A 129 -6.75 -6.89 -2.16
C SER A 129 -5.94 -7.97 -2.86
N ILE A 130 -4.94 -8.49 -2.17
CA ILE A 130 -4.14 -9.62 -2.67
C ILE A 130 -4.88 -10.97 -2.58
N SER A 131 -6.04 -11.01 -1.91
CA SER A 131 -6.78 -12.25 -1.66
C SER A 131 -8.28 -12.17 -1.98
N GLN A 132 -8.91 -10.99 -1.79
CA GLN A 132 -10.37 -10.81 -1.91
C GLN A 132 -10.72 -9.57 -2.73
N PRO A 133 -10.46 -9.57 -4.04
CA PRO A 133 -10.72 -8.40 -4.88
C PRO A 133 -12.22 -8.07 -4.95
N ARG A 134 -12.51 -6.76 -5.02
CA ARG A 134 -13.85 -6.20 -5.20
C ARG A 134 -13.88 -5.28 -6.42
N GLY A 135 -15.08 -4.82 -6.80
CA GLY A 135 -15.27 -3.96 -7.96
C GLY A 135 -15.26 -4.75 -9.26
N THR A 136 -14.92 -4.08 -10.34
CA THR A 136 -14.94 -4.66 -11.70
C THR A 136 -13.73 -5.52 -12.01
N ILE A 137 -12.59 -5.23 -11.37
CA ILE A 137 -11.36 -6.00 -11.53
C ILE A 137 -11.37 -7.12 -10.51
N ARG A 138 -11.38 -8.36 -10.99
CA ARG A 138 -11.49 -9.57 -10.16
C ARG A 138 -10.15 -10.23 -9.87
N GLU A 139 -9.06 -9.67 -10.36
CA GLU A 139 -7.72 -10.16 -10.07
C GLU A 139 -7.26 -9.74 -8.67
N CYS A 140 -6.57 -10.65 -8.00
CA CYS A 140 -5.83 -10.36 -6.78
C CYS A 140 -4.55 -9.63 -7.14
N LEU A 141 -4.38 -8.40 -6.67
CA LEU A 141 -3.29 -7.52 -7.07
C LEU A 141 -2.53 -6.98 -5.87
N TYR A 142 -1.27 -6.63 -6.10
CA TYR A 142 -0.44 -5.76 -5.29
C TYR A 142 0.20 -4.69 -6.18
N ALA A 143 0.82 -3.68 -5.61
CA ALA A 143 1.36 -2.57 -6.37
C ALA A 143 2.88 -2.48 -6.24
N ARG A 144 3.53 -2.00 -7.30
CA ARG A 144 4.91 -1.54 -7.31
C ARG A 144 4.92 -0.06 -7.70
N VAL A 145 5.61 0.75 -6.92
CA VAL A 145 5.80 2.18 -7.23
C VAL A 145 7.27 2.44 -7.45
N GLU A 146 7.60 2.96 -8.61
CA GLU A 146 8.90 3.55 -8.89
C GLU A 146 8.81 5.05 -8.60
N ILE A 147 9.75 5.56 -7.82
CA ILE A 147 9.81 6.94 -7.35
C ILE A 147 11.06 7.59 -7.91
N ASP A 148 10.88 8.64 -8.68
CA ASP A 148 11.95 9.46 -9.24
C ASP A 148 11.74 10.92 -8.83
N ASP A 149 12.69 11.79 -9.12
CA ASP A 149 12.57 13.23 -8.82
C ASP A 149 11.41 13.90 -9.57
N SER A 150 11.05 13.37 -10.73
CA SER A 150 10.10 13.97 -11.66
C SER A 150 8.79 13.22 -11.82
N TYR A 151 8.72 11.97 -11.35
CA TYR A 151 7.51 11.14 -11.53
C TYR A 151 7.34 10.07 -10.47
N PHE A 152 6.10 9.59 -10.37
CA PHE A 152 5.72 8.31 -9.79
C PHE A 152 5.22 7.40 -10.89
N LYS A 153 5.73 6.17 -10.98
CA LYS A 153 5.17 5.15 -11.86
C LYS A 153 4.58 4.03 -11.02
N VAL A 154 3.30 3.75 -11.25
CA VAL A 154 2.55 2.71 -10.53
C VAL A 154 2.21 1.57 -11.47
N ASP A 155 2.64 0.37 -11.13
CA ASP A 155 2.21 -0.87 -11.76
C ASP A 155 1.44 -1.72 -10.73
N PHE A 156 0.36 -2.37 -11.17
CA PHE A 156 -0.34 -3.38 -10.40
C PHE A 156 0.05 -4.76 -10.92
N LEU A 157 0.39 -5.67 -10.00
CA LEU A 157 0.90 -6.98 -10.35
C LEU A 157 -0.02 -8.08 -9.81
N THR A 158 -0.14 -9.15 -10.59
CA THR A 158 -0.90 -10.34 -10.23
C THR A 158 -0.15 -11.20 -9.21
N ARG A 159 -0.80 -12.24 -8.68
CA ARG A 159 -0.15 -13.24 -7.81
C ARG A 159 0.94 -14.04 -8.53
N ASP A 160 0.98 -14.03 -9.86
CA ASP A 160 2.08 -14.58 -10.67
C ASP A 160 3.20 -13.56 -10.91
N HIS A 161 3.09 -12.37 -10.28
CA HIS A 161 4.08 -11.28 -10.35
C HIS A 161 4.21 -10.65 -11.75
N GLU A 162 3.16 -10.73 -12.53
CA GLU A 162 3.08 -10.10 -13.85
C GLU A 162 2.28 -8.81 -13.77
N VAL A 163 2.70 -7.80 -14.53
CA VAL A 163 1.97 -6.53 -14.61
C VAL A 163 0.59 -6.76 -15.20
N TYR A 164 -0.44 -6.36 -14.44
CA TYR A 164 -1.82 -6.41 -14.93
C TYR A 164 -2.03 -5.35 -16.01
N PRO A 165 -2.50 -5.74 -17.21
CA PRO A 165 -2.62 -4.83 -18.34
C PRO A 165 -3.69 -3.76 -18.12
N GLY A 166 -3.41 -2.53 -18.56
CA GLY A 166 -4.38 -1.43 -18.58
C GLY A 166 -4.55 -0.64 -17.29
N LEU A 167 -3.81 -0.96 -16.21
CA LEU A 167 -3.86 -0.24 -14.94
C LEU A 167 -2.61 0.59 -14.62
N SER A 168 -1.50 0.36 -15.32
CA SER A 168 -0.28 1.13 -15.10
C SER A 168 -0.50 2.62 -15.31
N LYS A 169 0.02 3.44 -14.40
CA LYS A 169 -0.09 4.90 -14.46
C LYS A 169 1.25 5.56 -14.14
N GLU A 170 1.48 6.67 -14.80
CA GLU A 170 2.62 7.54 -14.49
C GLU A 170 2.10 8.94 -14.17
N PHE A 171 2.61 9.54 -13.11
CA PHE A 171 2.21 10.85 -12.64
C PHE A 171 3.44 11.75 -12.53
N ALA A 172 3.34 12.96 -13.06
CA ALA A 172 4.33 13.99 -12.80
C ALA A 172 4.33 14.37 -11.31
N ARG A 173 5.51 14.62 -10.79
CA ARG A 173 5.73 14.96 -9.38
C ARG A 173 5.97 16.45 -9.19
#